data_44930c4afe840c5c253090def537343b
#
_entry.id   44930c4afe840c5c253090def537343b
#
_cell.length_a   1.000
_cell.length_b   1.000
_cell.length_c   1.000
_cell.angle_alpha   90.00
_cell.angle_beta   90.00
_cell.angle_gamma   90.00
#
_symmetry.space_group_name_H-M   'P 1'
#
loop_
_entity.id
_entity.type
_entity.pdbx_description
1 polymer ?
#
loop_
_entity_poly.entity_id
_entity_poly.type
_entity_poly.pdbx_seq_one_letter_code
_entity_poly.pdbx_strand_id
1 'polypeptide(L)'
;MLERYMSRIVAHGALRSDCDVRDFLTMEVELPKATSTSTLSSAGMKRMFKSVGEAFSKIAVHMEEGDRWFEQMQSQTDEQEEAMKRMHAISETLVHTRRDLAAIGETFSKSLSLLASCEESTALARCLSHLTECEETIGAVWERQSEKDTADLSEAIGEYVSLFNSLKAAFGERHRVWQNWQTAQQNITKKREQKTRLELAGKTDKAAALRAETEEAVQKADQLEVQFGRISEEIKKEYAKFEATRKRDLKAIIVRFLETLVKSQEELLKAWQRFAPETAVIPV
;
A
#
# COMPACT_ATOMS: atom_id res chain seq x y z
N MET A 1 0.76 -4.12 -10.48
CA MET A 1 -0.06 -4.28 -9.22
C MET A 1 -0.58 -5.70 -9.03
N LEU A 2 -1.38 -6.30 -9.94
CA LEU A 2 -1.98 -7.65 -9.78
C LEU A 2 -0.95 -8.76 -9.60
N GLU A 3 0.12 -8.77 -10.39
CA GLU A 3 1.20 -9.75 -10.27
C GLU A 3 1.84 -9.76 -8.86
N ARG A 4 2.14 -8.59 -8.30
CA ARG A 4 2.69 -8.46 -6.94
C ARG A 4 1.70 -8.93 -5.87
N TYR A 5 0.42 -8.63 -6.05
CA TYR A 5 -0.65 -9.11 -5.18
C TYR A 5 -0.73 -10.65 -5.19
N MET A 6 -0.79 -11.27 -6.38
CA MET A 6 -0.82 -12.72 -6.52
C MET A 6 0.46 -13.39 -5.97
N SER A 7 1.62 -12.80 -6.20
CA SER A 7 2.90 -13.29 -5.64
C SER A 7 2.86 -13.35 -4.11
N ARG A 8 2.23 -12.38 -3.44
CA ARG A 8 2.06 -12.42 -1.98
C ARG A 8 1.07 -13.47 -1.52
N ILE A 9 -0.06 -13.63 -2.22
CA ILE A 9 -1.03 -14.71 -1.92
C ILE A 9 -0.35 -16.06 -1.98
N VAL A 10 0.39 -16.32 -3.06
CA VAL A 10 1.11 -17.60 -3.26
C VAL A 10 2.26 -17.79 -2.27
N ALA A 11 2.88 -16.72 -1.80
CA ALA A 11 3.92 -16.79 -0.76
C ALA A 11 3.35 -17.10 0.64
N HIS A 12 2.05 -16.85 0.88
CA HIS A 12 1.41 -17.13 2.16
C HIS A 12 0.94 -18.58 2.24
N GLY A 13 1.49 -19.37 3.18
CA GLY A 13 1.29 -20.81 3.24
C GLY A 13 -0.19 -21.25 3.30
N ALA A 14 -1.03 -20.58 4.11
CA ALA A 14 -2.44 -20.90 4.19
C ALA A 14 -3.22 -20.54 2.92
N LEU A 15 -2.98 -19.34 2.36
CA LEU A 15 -3.67 -18.87 1.15
C LEU A 15 -3.25 -19.69 -0.09
N ARG A 16 -1.99 -20.09 -0.19
CA ARG A 16 -1.51 -20.94 -1.28
C ARG A 16 -2.21 -22.29 -1.33
N SER A 17 -2.62 -22.82 -0.17
CA SER A 17 -3.28 -24.13 -0.04
C SER A 17 -4.81 -24.01 -0.14
N ASP A 18 -5.34 -22.80 -0.29
CA ASP A 18 -6.77 -22.53 -0.40
C ASP A 18 -7.32 -23.01 -1.74
N CYS A 19 -8.50 -23.65 -1.74
CA CYS A 19 -9.12 -24.17 -2.95
C CYS A 19 -9.52 -23.06 -3.91
N ASP A 20 -10.05 -21.94 -3.41
CA ASP A 20 -10.50 -20.82 -4.25
C ASP A 20 -9.34 -20.17 -5.00
N VAL A 21 -8.16 -20.05 -4.36
CA VAL A 21 -6.94 -19.56 -5.02
C VAL A 21 -6.47 -20.51 -6.10
N ARG A 22 -6.52 -21.82 -5.86
CA ARG A 22 -6.15 -22.81 -6.87
C ARG A 22 -7.13 -22.79 -8.04
N ASP A 23 -8.43 -22.79 -7.77
CA ASP A 23 -9.47 -22.76 -8.80
C ASP A 23 -9.35 -21.50 -9.64
N PHE A 24 -9.11 -20.32 -9.03
CA PHE A 24 -8.84 -19.07 -9.75
C PHE A 24 -7.65 -19.17 -10.71
N LEU A 25 -6.56 -19.85 -10.29
CA LEU A 25 -5.34 -19.98 -11.09
C LEU A 25 -5.42 -21.05 -12.18
N THR A 26 -6.30 -22.05 -12.04
CA THR A 26 -6.39 -23.21 -12.96
C THR A 26 -7.66 -23.22 -13.82
N MET A 27 -8.59 -22.30 -13.57
CA MET A 27 -9.86 -22.24 -14.30
C MET A 27 -9.62 -21.77 -15.75
N GLU A 28 -9.98 -22.61 -16.72
CA GLU A 28 -9.87 -22.30 -18.15
C GLU A 28 -11.13 -21.58 -18.70
N VAL A 29 -12.15 -21.40 -17.87
CA VAL A 29 -13.43 -20.76 -18.23
C VAL A 29 -13.48 -19.33 -17.72
N GLU A 30 -14.32 -18.46 -18.32
CA GLU A 30 -14.57 -17.12 -17.78
C GLU A 30 -14.96 -17.19 -16.29
N LEU A 31 -14.28 -16.40 -15.49
CA LEU A 31 -14.57 -16.28 -14.06
C LEU A 31 -16.01 -15.82 -13.84
N PRO A 32 -16.74 -16.39 -12.87
CA PRO A 32 -18.10 -15.98 -12.56
C PRO A 32 -18.13 -14.48 -12.21
N LYS A 33 -19.01 -13.74 -12.87
CA LYS A 33 -19.19 -12.30 -12.58
C LYS A 33 -19.71 -12.15 -11.16
N ALA A 34 -19.07 -11.29 -10.38
CA ALA A 34 -19.49 -11.00 -9.01
C ALA A 34 -20.95 -10.49 -9.02
N THR A 35 -21.84 -11.24 -8.41
CA THR A 35 -23.27 -10.90 -8.29
C THR A 35 -23.56 -9.76 -7.32
N SER A 36 -22.57 -9.35 -6.52
CA SER A 36 -22.64 -8.26 -5.56
C SER A 36 -21.36 -7.45 -5.54
N THR A 37 -21.34 -6.37 -6.30
CA THR A 37 -20.20 -5.43 -6.37
C THR A 37 -20.24 -4.33 -5.30
N SER A 38 -21.27 -4.29 -4.44
CA SER A 38 -21.47 -3.18 -3.49
C SER A 38 -20.52 -3.16 -2.31
N THR A 39 -19.98 -4.30 -1.90
CA THR A 39 -19.03 -4.42 -0.76
C THR A 39 -17.56 -4.39 -1.19
N LEU A 40 -17.25 -4.73 -2.45
CA LEU A 40 -15.89 -4.81 -2.99
C LEU A 40 -15.53 -3.63 -3.92
N SER A 41 -16.42 -2.63 -4.06
CA SER A 41 -16.05 -1.42 -4.79
C SER A 41 -14.93 -0.67 -4.04
N SER A 42 -14.04 -0.01 -4.78
CA SER A 42 -12.98 0.83 -4.20
C SER A 42 -13.51 1.87 -3.22
N ALA A 43 -14.76 2.32 -3.41
CA ALA A 43 -15.49 3.19 -2.48
C ALA A 43 -15.96 2.44 -1.22
N GLY A 44 -16.37 1.17 -1.33
CA GLY A 44 -16.72 0.31 -0.19
C GLY A 44 -15.51 -0.03 0.65
N MET A 45 -14.39 -0.34 0.00
CA MET A 45 -13.11 -0.62 0.67
C MET A 45 -12.54 0.65 1.32
N LYS A 46 -12.59 1.81 0.65
CA LYS A 46 -12.23 3.12 1.27
C LYS A 46 -13.14 3.47 2.45
N ARG A 47 -14.45 3.17 2.39
CA ARG A 47 -15.36 3.38 3.53
C ARG A 47 -15.06 2.43 4.69
N MET A 48 -14.74 1.17 4.41
CA MET A 48 -14.38 0.19 5.43
C MET A 48 -13.03 0.57 6.10
N PHE A 49 -12.02 0.98 5.34
CA PHE A 49 -10.76 1.49 5.89
C PHE A 49 -10.92 2.82 6.60
N LYS A 50 -11.78 3.71 6.11
CA LYS A 50 -12.09 4.98 6.78
C LYS A 50 -12.85 4.76 8.09
N SER A 51 -13.81 3.83 8.13
CA SER A 51 -14.56 3.49 9.35
C SER A 51 -13.66 2.82 10.40
N VAL A 52 -12.68 2.02 9.98
CA VAL A 52 -11.67 1.44 10.87
C VAL A 52 -10.76 2.55 11.43
N GLY A 53 -10.30 3.48 10.59
CA GLY A 53 -9.47 4.62 11.03
C GLY A 53 -10.21 5.60 11.94
N GLU A 54 -11.49 5.89 11.67
CA GLU A 54 -12.32 6.78 12.49
C GLU A 54 -12.80 6.10 13.78
N ALA A 55 -13.04 4.78 13.78
CA ALA A 55 -13.31 4.01 14.98
C ALA A 55 -12.09 4.00 15.92
N PHE A 56 -10.89 3.95 15.34
CA PHE A 56 -9.63 4.04 16.09
C PHE A 56 -9.47 5.39 16.81
N SER A 57 -9.88 6.49 16.15
CA SER A 57 -9.78 7.85 16.69
C SER A 57 -10.84 8.16 17.77
N LYS A 58 -11.98 7.47 17.78
CA LYS A 58 -13.11 7.77 18.67
C LYS A 58 -13.17 6.91 19.93
N ILE A 59 -12.41 5.82 20.02
CA ILE A 59 -12.41 4.95 21.18
C ILE A 59 -11.15 5.23 22.01
N ALA A 60 -11.13 6.38 22.67
CA ALA A 60 -10.10 6.74 23.64
C ALA A 60 -10.32 6.04 25.00
N VAL A 61 -10.45 4.72 25.01
CA VAL A 61 -10.04 3.94 26.16
C VAL A 61 -8.55 3.71 25.99
N HIS A 62 -7.76 4.54 26.62
CA HIS A 62 -6.31 4.43 26.58
C HIS A 62 -5.92 3.05 27.14
N MET A 63 -5.48 2.15 26.27
CA MET A 63 -4.84 0.92 26.70
C MET A 63 -3.51 1.36 27.32
N GLU A 64 -3.35 1.17 28.63
CA GLU A 64 -2.02 1.23 29.20
C GLU A 64 -1.23 0.04 28.61
N GLU A 65 -0.47 0.32 27.56
CA GLU A 65 0.32 -0.71 26.88
C GLU A 65 1.45 -1.16 27.81
N GLY A 66 1.32 -2.37 28.33
CA GLY A 66 2.34 -2.98 29.18
C GLY A 66 3.55 -3.48 28.39
N ASP A 67 3.44 -3.60 27.09
CA ASP A 67 4.50 -4.05 26.19
C ASP A 67 5.02 -2.89 25.34
N ARG A 68 6.14 -2.32 25.77
CA ARG A 68 6.83 -1.20 25.10
C ARG A 68 7.13 -1.48 23.63
N TRP A 69 7.23 -2.76 23.23
CA TRP A 69 7.44 -3.12 21.84
C TRP A 69 6.29 -2.65 20.96
N PHE A 70 5.03 -2.85 21.38
CA PHE A 70 3.86 -2.42 20.61
C PHE A 70 3.77 -0.91 20.51
N GLU A 71 4.00 -0.18 21.59
CA GLU A 71 4.02 1.28 21.60
C GLU A 71 5.06 1.82 20.60
N GLN A 72 6.28 1.29 20.67
CA GLN A 72 7.36 1.68 19.76
C GLN A 72 7.06 1.32 18.30
N MET A 73 6.53 0.12 18.03
CA MET A 73 6.24 -0.33 16.67
C MET A 73 5.05 0.41 16.05
N GLN A 74 4.06 0.81 16.84
CA GLN A 74 2.96 1.65 16.36
C GLN A 74 3.47 3.03 15.93
N SER A 75 4.25 3.72 16.78
CA SER A 75 4.84 5.01 16.43
C SER A 75 5.70 4.92 15.18
N GLN A 76 6.58 3.92 15.10
CA GLN A 76 7.43 3.69 13.94
C GLN A 76 6.62 3.40 12.67
N THR A 77 5.53 2.63 12.78
CA THR A 77 4.64 2.31 11.66
C THR A 77 3.93 3.56 11.13
N ASP A 78 3.46 4.45 12.02
CA ASP A 78 2.82 5.71 11.65
C ASP A 78 3.79 6.65 10.94
N GLU A 79 5.00 6.79 11.45
CA GLU A 79 6.06 7.60 10.83
C GLU A 79 6.46 7.08 9.45
N GLN A 80 6.62 5.78 9.32
CA GLN A 80 6.98 5.12 8.05
C GLN A 80 5.86 5.21 7.03
N GLU A 81 4.62 5.01 7.43
CA GLU A 81 3.44 5.17 6.56
C GLU A 81 3.37 6.59 6.01
N GLU A 82 3.53 7.59 6.86
CA GLU A 82 3.48 9.00 6.46
C GLU A 82 4.62 9.36 5.50
N ALA A 83 5.83 8.84 5.75
CA ALA A 83 6.95 8.99 4.83
C ALA A 83 6.68 8.32 3.47
N MET A 84 6.07 7.12 3.45
CA MET A 84 5.69 6.42 2.22
C MET A 84 4.60 7.15 1.45
N LYS A 85 3.60 7.72 2.12
CA LYS A 85 2.56 8.54 1.47
C LYS A 85 3.15 9.74 0.75
N ARG A 86 4.06 10.47 1.43
CA ARG A 86 4.78 11.59 0.81
C ARG A 86 5.61 11.16 -0.38
N MET A 87 6.35 10.08 -0.25
CA MET A 87 7.16 9.53 -1.33
C MET A 87 6.29 9.10 -2.52
N HIS A 88 5.14 8.47 -2.27
CA HIS A 88 4.17 8.11 -3.31
C HIS A 88 3.65 9.34 -4.06
N ALA A 89 3.19 10.37 -3.36
CA ALA A 89 2.69 11.60 -3.98
C ALA A 89 3.76 12.28 -4.85
N ILE A 90 5.01 12.33 -4.39
CA ILE A 90 6.12 12.90 -5.19
C ILE A 90 6.45 12.01 -6.39
N SER A 91 6.39 10.69 -6.26
CA SER A 91 6.60 9.78 -7.39
C SER A 91 5.52 9.92 -8.46
N GLU A 92 4.25 10.13 -8.07
CA GLU A 92 3.17 10.45 -9.01
C GLU A 92 3.43 11.77 -9.75
N THR A 93 3.84 12.81 -9.01
CA THR A 93 4.22 14.10 -9.62
C THR A 93 5.38 13.95 -10.62
N LEU A 94 6.39 13.14 -10.28
CA LEU A 94 7.51 12.84 -11.19
C LEU A 94 7.03 12.20 -12.50
N VAL A 95 6.14 11.20 -12.39
CA VAL A 95 5.53 10.52 -13.55
C VAL A 95 4.77 11.52 -14.43
N HIS A 96 3.92 12.36 -13.83
CA HIS A 96 3.16 13.37 -14.56
C HIS A 96 4.07 14.36 -15.26
N THR A 97 5.09 14.90 -14.57
CA THR A 97 6.05 15.84 -15.15
C THR A 97 6.79 15.26 -16.37
N ARG A 98 7.13 13.96 -16.34
CA ARG A 98 7.77 13.31 -17.49
C ARG A 98 6.82 13.10 -18.65
N ARG A 99 5.54 12.79 -18.40
CA ARG A 99 4.51 12.76 -19.46
C ARG A 99 4.29 14.11 -20.09
N ASP A 100 4.23 15.16 -19.28
CA ASP A 100 4.10 16.53 -19.76
C ASP A 100 5.31 16.92 -20.60
N LEU A 101 6.52 16.53 -20.19
CA LEU A 101 7.74 16.78 -20.96
C LEU A 101 7.71 16.07 -22.32
N ALA A 102 7.22 14.83 -22.39
CA ALA A 102 7.04 14.11 -23.65
C ALA A 102 6.02 14.82 -24.58
N ALA A 103 4.87 15.25 -24.04
CA ALA A 103 3.83 15.96 -24.79
C ALA A 103 4.30 17.34 -25.29
N ILE A 104 5.08 18.06 -24.47
CA ILE A 104 5.69 19.33 -24.87
C ILE A 104 6.72 19.08 -26.00
N GLY A 105 7.55 18.03 -25.89
CA GLY A 105 8.48 17.62 -26.93
C GLY A 105 7.80 17.32 -28.26
N GLU A 106 6.69 16.59 -28.25
CA GLU A 106 5.87 16.35 -29.45
C GLU A 106 5.38 17.65 -30.09
N THR A 107 4.89 18.60 -29.29
CA THR A 107 4.41 19.90 -29.81
C THR A 107 5.57 20.72 -30.37
N PHE A 108 6.73 20.66 -29.72
CA PHE A 108 7.94 21.34 -30.17
C PHE A 108 8.44 20.74 -31.48
N SER A 109 8.50 19.42 -31.64
CA SER A 109 8.86 18.73 -32.90
C SER A 109 7.98 19.14 -34.07
N LYS A 110 6.64 19.21 -33.84
CA LYS A 110 5.69 19.68 -34.86
C LYS A 110 5.98 21.13 -35.31
N SER A 111 6.34 22.01 -34.37
CA SER A 111 6.67 23.40 -34.63
C SER A 111 7.99 23.52 -35.39
N LEU A 112 9.00 22.71 -35.06
CA LEU A 112 10.26 22.63 -35.78
C LEU A 112 10.06 22.13 -37.22
N SER A 113 9.24 21.09 -37.42
CA SER A 113 8.89 20.58 -38.75
C SER A 113 8.23 21.66 -39.63
N LEU A 114 7.30 22.43 -39.04
CA LEU A 114 6.66 23.54 -39.74
C LEU A 114 7.68 24.61 -40.12
N LEU A 115 8.56 24.99 -39.19
CA LEU A 115 9.65 25.98 -39.46
C LEU A 115 10.58 25.49 -40.57
N ALA A 116 11.00 24.22 -40.53
CA ALA A 116 11.83 23.60 -41.57
C ALA A 116 11.20 23.68 -42.95
N SER A 117 9.87 23.54 -43.04
CA SER A 117 9.13 23.60 -44.32
C SER A 117 9.02 25.01 -44.90
N CYS A 118 9.15 26.03 -44.07
CA CYS A 118 9.11 27.45 -44.50
C CYS A 118 10.49 28.07 -44.69
N GLU A 119 11.59 27.34 -44.40
CA GLU A 119 12.93 27.84 -44.46
C GLU A 119 13.49 27.81 -45.89
N GLU A 120 14.03 28.96 -46.38
CA GLU A 120 14.61 29.08 -47.70
C GLU A 120 16.04 28.49 -47.80
N SER A 121 16.77 28.50 -46.70
CA SER A 121 18.13 27.91 -46.66
C SER A 121 18.01 26.39 -46.53
N THR A 122 18.38 25.67 -47.59
CA THR A 122 18.35 24.21 -47.62
C THR A 122 19.19 23.58 -46.52
N ALA A 123 20.30 24.17 -46.14
CA ALA A 123 21.16 23.70 -45.07
C ALA A 123 20.47 23.84 -43.70
N LEU A 124 19.82 24.99 -43.44
CA LEU A 124 19.11 25.25 -42.20
C LEU A 124 17.81 24.40 -42.13
N ALA A 125 17.04 24.31 -43.23
CA ALA A 125 15.85 23.45 -43.31
C ALA A 125 16.18 21.99 -42.99
N ARG A 126 17.29 21.48 -43.51
CA ARG A 126 17.77 20.13 -43.23
C ARG A 126 18.14 19.95 -41.72
N CYS A 127 18.89 20.90 -41.17
CA CYS A 127 19.25 20.88 -39.75
C CYS A 127 18.01 20.88 -38.85
N LEU A 128 17.01 21.73 -39.15
CA LEU A 128 15.73 21.75 -38.43
C LEU A 128 14.96 20.41 -38.52
N SER A 129 14.98 19.77 -39.70
CA SER A 129 14.36 18.44 -39.88
C SER A 129 15.06 17.37 -39.02
N HIS A 130 16.38 17.36 -38.96
CA HIS A 130 17.14 16.46 -38.10
C HIS A 130 16.91 16.75 -36.58
N LEU A 131 16.75 18.04 -36.23
CA LEU A 131 16.36 18.40 -34.86
C LEU A 131 14.96 17.89 -34.52
N THR A 132 14.01 17.95 -35.47
CA THR A 132 12.68 17.39 -35.31
C THR A 132 12.75 15.89 -34.99
N GLU A 133 13.50 15.11 -35.76
CA GLU A 133 13.69 13.67 -35.52
C GLU A 133 14.35 13.37 -34.17
N CYS A 134 15.31 14.24 -33.78
CA CYS A 134 15.98 14.14 -32.48
C CYS A 134 14.97 14.34 -31.32
N GLU A 135 14.17 15.41 -31.39
CA GLU A 135 13.16 15.72 -30.36
C GLU A 135 12.04 14.66 -30.28
N GLU A 136 11.61 14.10 -31.41
CA GLU A 136 10.67 12.96 -31.44
C GLU A 136 11.26 11.75 -30.70
N THR A 137 12.55 11.46 -30.94
CA THR A 137 13.25 10.38 -30.24
C THR A 137 13.32 10.64 -28.74
N ILE A 138 13.63 11.87 -28.32
CA ILE A 138 13.70 12.30 -26.92
C ILE A 138 12.33 12.20 -26.26
N GLY A 139 11.26 12.66 -26.92
CA GLY A 139 9.87 12.54 -26.44
C GLY A 139 9.48 11.09 -26.18
N ALA A 140 9.79 10.19 -27.11
CA ALA A 140 9.52 8.74 -26.94
C ALA A 140 10.32 8.13 -25.77
N VAL A 141 11.53 8.60 -25.48
CA VAL A 141 12.29 8.17 -24.28
C VAL A 141 11.60 8.61 -23.00
N TRP A 142 11.14 9.86 -22.92
CA TRP A 142 10.42 10.36 -21.74
C TRP A 142 9.10 9.67 -21.49
N GLU A 143 8.35 9.36 -22.55
CA GLU A 143 7.09 8.60 -22.43
C GLU A 143 7.34 7.19 -21.83
N ARG A 144 8.26 6.41 -22.43
CA ARG A 144 8.64 5.09 -21.89
C ARG A 144 9.18 5.16 -20.47
N GLN A 145 9.95 6.21 -20.13
CA GLN A 145 10.44 6.40 -18.76
C GLN A 145 9.28 6.64 -17.79
N SER A 146 8.28 7.45 -18.18
CA SER A 146 7.12 7.72 -17.35
C SER A 146 6.29 6.45 -17.07
N GLU A 147 6.15 5.56 -18.06
CA GLU A 147 5.49 4.27 -17.91
C GLU A 147 6.23 3.35 -16.94
N LYS A 148 7.56 3.29 -17.07
CA LYS A 148 8.42 2.51 -16.17
C LYS A 148 8.37 3.05 -14.74
N ASP A 149 8.43 4.36 -14.55
CA ASP A 149 8.32 4.97 -13.24
C ASP A 149 6.95 4.74 -12.60
N THR A 150 5.89 4.70 -13.41
CA THR A 150 4.56 4.33 -12.93
C THR A 150 4.59 2.91 -12.36
N ALA A 151 5.05 1.94 -13.14
CA ALA A 151 4.98 0.52 -12.79
C ALA A 151 5.99 0.13 -11.69
N ASP A 152 7.25 0.58 -11.81
CA ASP A 152 8.34 0.11 -10.98
C ASP A 152 8.58 0.97 -9.73
N LEU A 153 8.16 2.24 -9.73
CA LEU A 153 8.35 3.17 -8.62
C LEU A 153 7.01 3.52 -7.96
N SER A 154 6.13 4.25 -8.64
CA SER A 154 4.93 4.84 -8.01
C SER A 154 3.95 3.76 -7.52
N GLU A 155 3.55 2.80 -8.37
CA GLU A 155 2.69 1.70 -7.95
C GLU A 155 3.30 0.85 -6.85
N ALA A 156 4.62 0.61 -6.91
CA ALA A 156 5.30 -0.20 -5.91
C ALA A 156 5.32 0.48 -4.53
N ILE A 157 5.52 1.80 -4.48
CA ILE A 157 5.44 2.59 -3.23
C ILE A 157 4.00 2.65 -2.72
N GLY A 158 3.02 2.91 -3.60
CA GLY A 158 1.60 2.96 -3.25
C GLY A 158 1.08 1.65 -2.64
N GLU A 159 1.65 0.53 -3.08
CA GLU A 159 1.38 -0.78 -2.48
C GLU A 159 1.85 -0.88 -1.02
N TYR A 160 3.03 -0.32 -0.69
CA TYR A 160 3.50 -0.27 0.69
C TYR A 160 2.64 0.62 1.58
N VAL A 161 2.08 1.72 1.06
CA VAL A 161 1.07 2.51 1.79
C VAL A 161 -0.13 1.63 2.18
N SER A 162 -0.61 0.77 1.27
CA SER A 162 -1.69 -0.16 1.55
C SER A 162 -1.31 -1.25 2.57
N LEU A 163 -0.07 -1.73 2.52
CA LEU A 163 0.45 -2.72 3.47
C LEU A 163 0.58 -2.14 4.89
N PHE A 164 1.00 -0.88 5.04
CA PHE A 164 1.01 -0.19 6.33
C PHE A 164 -0.40 -0.06 6.91
N ASN A 165 -1.42 0.23 6.09
CA ASN A 165 -2.81 0.23 6.55
C ASN A 165 -3.24 -1.15 7.07
N SER A 166 -2.83 -2.23 6.41
CA SER A 166 -3.12 -3.60 6.87
C SER A 166 -2.42 -3.92 8.19
N LEU A 167 -1.18 -3.47 8.36
CA LEU A 167 -0.44 -3.62 9.62
C LEU A 167 -1.11 -2.86 10.77
N LYS A 168 -1.55 -1.63 10.54
CA LYS A 168 -2.33 -0.84 11.52
C LYS A 168 -3.65 -1.50 11.87
N ALA A 169 -4.33 -2.12 10.90
CA ALA A 169 -5.54 -2.90 11.16
C ALA A 169 -5.28 -4.09 12.10
N ALA A 170 -4.12 -4.76 11.97
CA ALA A 170 -3.73 -5.83 12.88
C ALA A 170 -3.48 -5.33 14.32
N PHE A 171 -2.83 -4.18 14.49
CA PHE A 171 -2.70 -3.54 15.80
C PHE A 171 -4.08 -3.17 16.38
N GLY A 172 -5.00 -2.70 15.54
CA GLY A 172 -6.37 -2.39 15.92
C GLY A 172 -7.15 -3.60 16.37
N GLU A 173 -7.00 -4.72 15.71
CA GLU A 173 -7.65 -5.96 16.12
C GLU A 173 -7.15 -6.45 17.49
N ARG A 174 -5.83 -6.35 17.74
CA ARG A 174 -5.27 -6.63 19.07
C ARG A 174 -5.88 -5.73 20.14
N HIS A 175 -6.01 -4.43 19.88
CA HIS A 175 -6.65 -3.49 20.81
C HIS A 175 -8.12 -3.84 21.05
N ARG A 176 -8.87 -4.24 20.02
CA ARG A 176 -10.27 -4.68 20.13
C ARG A 176 -10.41 -5.92 21.03
N VAL A 177 -9.54 -6.91 20.86
CA VAL A 177 -9.53 -8.11 21.71
C VAL A 177 -9.24 -7.74 23.17
N TRP A 178 -8.28 -6.85 23.41
CA TRP A 178 -7.99 -6.33 24.75
C TRP A 178 -9.21 -5.63 25.37
N GLN A 179 -9.90 -4.76 24.63
CA GLN A 179 -11.11 -4.10 25.13
C GLN A 179 -12.21 -5.10 25.50
N ASN A 180 -12.41 -6.12 24.67
CA ASN A 180 -13.36 -7.18 24.96
C ASN A 180 -12.98 -7.94 26.24
N TRP A 181 -11.70 -8.22 26.43
CA TRP A 181 -11.19 -8.85 27.66
C TRP A 181 -11.42 -7.97 28.88
N GLN A 182 -11.07 -6.69 28.82
CA GLN A 182 -11.33 -5.73 29.90
C GLN A 182 -12.82 -5.63 30.25
N THR A 183 -13.68 -5.59 29.25
CA THR A 183 -15.14 -5.58 29.45
C THR A 183 -15.64 -6.86 30.13
N ALA A 184 -15.08 -8.01 29.75
CA ALA A 184 -15.41 -9.28 30.39
C ALA A 184 -14.96 -9.29 31.87
N GLN A 185 -13.78 -8.80 32.19
CA GLN A 185 -13.27 -8.66 33.56
C GLN A 185 -14.17 -7.76 34.43
N GLN A 186 -14.58 -6.62 33.90
CA GLN A 186 -15.51 -5.71 34.58
C GLN A 186 -16.87 -6.37 34.82
N ASN A 187 -17.36 -7.16 33.87
CA ASN A 187 -18.61 -7.88 34.01
C ASN A 187 -18.52 -8.94 35.12
N ILE A 188 -17.43 -9.69 35.22
CA ILE A 188 -17.17 -10.65 36.30
C ILE A 188 -17.20 -9.94 37.64
N THR A 189 -16.52 -8.79 37.79
CA THR A 189 -16.50 -8.03 39.04
C THR A 189 -17.91 -7.59 39.44
N LYS A 190 -18.71 -7.06 38.51
CA LYS A 190 -20.13 -6.68 38.77
C LYS A 190 -20.98 -7.85 39.18
N LYS A 191 -20.85 -9.01 38.53
CA LYS A 191 -21.58 -10.23 38.87
C LYS A 191 -21.19 -10.75 40.25
N ARG A 192 -19.94 -10.72 40.62
CA ARG A 192 -19.45 -11.09 41.96
C ARG A 192 -20.03 -10.18 43.05
N GLU A 193 -20.01 -8.86 42.84
CA GLU A 193 -20.64 -7.91 43.78
C GLU A 193 -22.15 -8.14 43.92
N GLN A 194 -22.83 -8.37 42.80
CA GLN A 194 -24.27 -8.64 42.81
C GLN A 194 -24.61 -9.96 43.55
N LYS A 195 -23.78 -10.99 43.33
CA LYS A 195 -23.92 -12.27 44.08
C LYS A 195 -23.78 -12.05 45.56
N THR A 196 -22.76 -11.32 46.02
CA THR A 196 -22.56 -11.01 47.44
C THR A 196 -23.78 -10.27 48.05
N ARG A 197 -24.34 -9.31 47.31
CA ARG A 197 -25.55 -8.57 47.73
C ARG A 197 -26.78 -9.50 47.88
N LEU A 198 -26.96 -10.46 46.96
CA LEU A 198 -28.04 -11.43 47.01
C LEU A 198 -27.89 -12.42 48.15
N GLU A 199 -26.67 -12.84 48.44
CA GLU A 199 -26.37 -13.72 49.59
C GLU A 199 -26.68 -13.02 50.92
N LEU A 200 -26.27 -11.76 51.08
CA LEU A 200 -26.59 -10.94 52.25
C LEU A 200 -28.10 -10.69 52.43
N ALA A 201 -28.85 -10.63 51.32
CA ALA A 201 -30.31 -10.49 51.29
C ALA A 201 -31.09 -11.81 51.49
N GLY A 202 -30.39 -12.93 51.72
CA GLY A 202 -31.02 -14.25 51.94
C GLY A 202 -31.63 -14.88 50.69
N LYS A 203 -31.34 -14.35 49.47
CA LYS A 203 -31.91 -14.83 48.19
C LYS A 203 -31.01 -15.90 47.57
N THR A 204 -30.93 -17.06 48.21
CA THR A 204 -29.99 -18.15 47.86
C THR A 204 -30.17 -18.71 46.46
N ASP A 205 -31.43 -18.88 45.97
CA ASP A 205 -31.67 -19.42 44.63
C ASP A 205 -31.18 -18.50 43.51
N LYS A 206 -31.38 -17.17 43.68
CA LYS A 206 -30.85 -16.18 42.72
C LYS A 206 -29.34 -16.06 42.79
N ALA A 207 -28.74 -16.22 43.96
CA ALA A 207 -27.29 -16.24 44.10
C ALA A 207 -26.67 -17.49 43.47
N ALA A 208 -27.34 -18.64 43.51
CA ALA A 208 -26.91 -19.87 42.86
C ALA A 208 -26.96 -19.77 41.32
N ALA A 209 -28.04 -19.20 40.77
CA ALA A 209 -28.12 -18.94 39.31
C ALA A 209 -27.02 -17.99 38.85
N LEU A 210 -26.75 -16.90 39.59
CA LEU A 210 -25.71 -15.93 39.26
C LEU A 210 -24.30 -16.53 39.37
N ARG A 211 -24.11 -17.58 40.15
CA ARG A 211 -22.85 -18.32 40.23
C ARG A 211 -22.51 -18.99 38.90
N ALA A 212 -23.47 -19.72 38.29
CA ALA A 212 -23.27 -20.36 36.99
C ALA A 212 -22.94 -19.33 35.89
N GLU A 213 -23.69 -18.23 35.86
CA GLU A 213 -23.40 -17.13 34.90
C GLU A 213 -22.03 -16.46 35.14
N THR A 214 -21.56 -16.44 36.39
CA THR A 214 -20.22 -15.90 36.71
C THR A 214 -19.14 -16.87 36.22
N GLU A 215 -19.33 -18.17 36.36
CA GLU A 215 -18.41 -19.19 35.86
C GLU A 215 -18.27 -19.14 34.33
N GLU A 216 -19.39 -19.00 33.61
CA GLU A 216 -19.36 -18.77 32.14
C GLU A 216 -18.60 -17.47 31.77
N ALA A 217 -18.86 -16.39 32.50
CA ALA A 217 -18.16 -15.11 32.27
C ALA A 217 -16.65 -15.22 32.52
N VAL A 218 -16.21 -16.02 33.51
CA VAL A 218 -14.79 -16.30 33.77
C VAL A 218 -14.19 -17.07 32.59
N GLN A 219 -14.83 -18.16 32.14
CA GLN A 219 -14.34 -18.94 31.01
C GLN A 219 -14.18 -18.08 29.76
N LYS A 220 -15.13 -17.17 29.49
CA LYS A 220 -15.06 -16.25 28.38
C LYS A 220 -13.89 -15.25 28.51
N ALA A 221 -13.65 -14.74 29.71
CA ALA A 221 -12.54 -13.84 29.98
C ALA A 221 -11.18 -14.56 29.79
N ASP A 222 -11.05 -15.79 30.26
CA ASP A 222 -9.85 -16.61 30.08
C ASP A 222 -9.59 -16.91 28.59
N GLN A 223 -10.63 -17.20 27.80
CA GLN A 223 -10.51 -17.36 26.35
C GLN A 223 -10.02 -16.08 25.65
N LEU A 224 -10.53 -14.91 26.06
CA LEU A 224 -10.12 -13.62 25.50
C LEU A 224 -8.68 -13.27 25.89
N GLU A 225 -8.24 -13.63 27.08
CA GLU A 225 -6.84 -13.46 27.53
C GLU A 225 -5.89 -14.31 26.68
N VAL A 226 -6.21 -15.58 26.47
CA VAL A 226 -5.43 -16.47 25.58
C VAL A 226 -5.43 -15.94 24.16
N GLN A 227 -6.57 -15.46 23.65
CA GLN A 227 -6.64 -14.85 22.33
C GLN A 227 -5.78 -13.60 22.21
N PHE A 228 -5.78 -12.74 23.23
CA PHE A 228 -4.94 -11.54 23.27
C PHE A 228 -3.43 -11.88 23.25
N GLY A 229 -3.02 -12.87 24.02
CA GLY A 229 -1.64 -13.37 24.01
C GLY A 229 -1.25 -13.90 22.62
N ARG A 230 -2.10 -14.74 22.04
CA ARG A 230 -1.88 -15.33 20.72
C ARG A 230 -1.75 -14.28 19.61
N ILE A 231 -2.69 -13.32 19.52
CA ILE A 231 -2.64 -12.27 18.51
C ILE A 231 -1.40 -11.38 18.69
N SER A 232 -0.97 -11.13 19.93
CA SER A 232 0.23 -10.37 20.22
C SER A 232 1.49 -11.05 19.69
N GLU A 233 1.65 -12.36 19.90
CA GLU A 233 2.77 -13.13 19.38
C GLU A 233 2.74 -13.25 17.84
N GLU A 234 1.56 -13.46 17.25
CA GLU A 234 1.40 -13.51 15.80
C GLU A 234 1.78 -12.17 15.15
N ILE A 235 1.37 -11.03 15.72
CA ILE A 235 1.74 -9.71 15.22
C ILE A 235 3.25 -9.50 15.27
N LYS A 236 3.91 -9.82 16.38
CA LYS A 236 5.37 -9.69 16.50
C LYS A 236 6.11 -10.49 15.42
N LYS A 237 5.68 -11.72 15.19
CA LYS A 237 6.25 -12.62 14.18
C LYS A 237 6.04 -12.09 12.76
N GLU A 238 4.82 -11.67 12.43
CA GLU A 238 4.49 -11.16 11.09
C GLU A 238 5.13 -9.78 10.85
N TYR A 239 5.25 -8.93 11.86
CA TYR A 239 5.96 -7.65 11.77
C TYR A 239 7.43 -7.85 11.39
N ALA A 240 8.11 -8.81 12.00
CA ALA A 240 9.51 -9.11 11.67
C ALA A 240 9.68 -9.56 10.20
N LYS A 241 8.74 -10.38 9.69
CA LYS A 241 8.72 -10.78 8.28
C LYS A 241 8.43 -9.61 7.35
N PHE A 242 7.46 -8.77 7.72
CA PHE A 242 7.12 -7.56 6.98
C PHE A 242 8.33 -6.64 6.83
N GLU A 243 9.05 -6.35 7.92
CA GLU A 243 10.23 -5.50 7.90
C GLU A 243 11.37 -6.06 7.03
N ALA A 244 11.62 -7.36 7.12
CA ALA A 244 12.63 -8.02 6.27
C ALA A 244 12.26 -7.93 4.79
N THR A 245 10.98 -8.18 4.46
CA THR A 245 10.46 -8.12 3.10
C THR A 245 10.50 -6.68 2.56
N ARG A 246 10.04 -5.71 3.35
CA ARG A 246 10.05 -4.29 3.00
C ARG A 246 11.45 -3.80 2.62
N LYS A 247 12.45 -4.11 3.44
CA LYS A 247 13.84 -3.71 3.17
C LYS A 247 14.37 -4.29 1.86
N ARG A 248 14.10 -5.56 1.60
CA ARG A 248 14.49 -6.24 0.35
C ARG A 248 13.79 -5.62 -0.86
N ASP A 249 12.49 -5.39 -0.76
CA ASP A 249 11.68 -4.91 -1.87
C ASP A 249 11.96 -3.44 -2.18
N LEU A 250 12.17 -2.59 -1.17
CA LEU A 250 12.60 -1.20 -1.37
C LEU A 250 13.97 -1.13 -2.06
N LYS A 251 14.91 -1.99 -1.68
CA LYS A 251 16.19 -2.10 -2.41
C LYS A 251 15.95 -2.45 -3.88
N ALA A 252 15.10 -3.43 -4.16
CA ALA A 252 14.80 -3.85 -5.54
C ALA A 252 14.11 -2.74 -6.36
N ILE A 253 13.19 -1.98 -5.75
CA ILE A 253 12.52 -0.82 -6.36
C ILE A 253 13.56 0.24 -6.75
N ILE A 254 14.46 0.61 -5.82
CA ILE A 254 15.50 1.62 -6.06
C ILE A 254 16.44 1.16 -7.17
N VAL A 255 16.88 -0.10 -7.16
CA VAL A 255 17.78 -0.64 -8.21
C VAL A 255 17.12 -0.57 -9.59
N ARG A 256 15.88 -1.04 -9.72
CA ARG A 256 15.15 -0.99 -11.01
C ARG A 256 14.95 0.44 -11.50
N PHE A 257 14.57 1.35 -10.60
CA PHE A 257 14.42 2.76 -10.94
C PHE A 257 15.73 3.35 -11.48
N LEU A 258 16.87 3.07 -10.83
CA LEU A 258 18.17 3.56 -11.27
C LEU A 258 18.61 2.93 -12.61
N GLU A 259 18.41 1.62 -12.80
CA GLU A 259 18.74 0.93 -14.05
C GLU A 259 17.94 1.50 -15.24
N THR A 260 16.64 1.72 -15.07
CA THR A 260 15.80 2.32 -16.12
C THR A 260 16.16 3.78 -16.38
N LEU A 261 16.48 4.54 -15.34
CA LEU A 261 16.91 5.94 -15.47
C LEU A 261 18.22 6.06 -16.23
N VAL A 262 19.24 5.26 -15.87
CA VAL A 262 20.54 5.26 -16.56
C VAL A 262 20.36 4.92 -18.04
N LYS A 263 19.58 3.88 -18.36
CA LYS A 263 19.30 3.50 -19.75
C LYS A 263 18.64 4.62 -20.54
N SER A 264 17.66 5.30 -19.96
CA SER A 264 17.01 6.44 -20.61
C SER A 264 17.98 7.61 -20.86
N GLN A 265 18.87 7.91 -19.89
CA GLN A 265 19.89 8.95 -20.07
C GLN A 265 20.89 8.59 -21.18
N GLU A 266 21.27 7.33 -21.32
CA GLU A 266 22.12 6.86 -22.42
C GLU A 266 21.43 7.01 -23.78
N GLU A 267 20.13 6.73 -23.87
CA GLU A 267 19.34 6.91 -25.10
C GLU A 267 19.24 8.39 -25.47
N LEU A 268 18.98 9.28 -24.51
CA LEU A 268 18.98 10.74 -24.71
C LEU A 268 20.34 11.24 -25.19
N LEU A 269 21.43 10.81 -24.56
CA LEU A 269 22.78 11.19 -24.96
C LEU A 269 23.07 10.76 -26.41
N LYS A 270 22.68 9.55 -26.80
CA LYS A 270 22.83 9.07 -28.18
C LYS A 270 22.02 9.89 -29.20
N ALA A 271 20.83 10.33 -28.85
CA ALA A 271 20.02 11.19 -29.70
C ALA A 271 20.73 12.53 -29.97
N TRP A 272 21.21 13.19 -28.92
CA TRP A 272 21.98 14.43 -29.04
C TRP A 272 23.29 14.26 -29.78
N GLN A 273 24.04 13.18 -29.57
CA GLN A 273 25.30 12.90 -30.27
C GLN A 273 25.07 12.65 -31.77
N ARG A 274 23.93 12.11 -32.19
CA ARG A 274 23.57 11.96 -33.59
C ARG A 274 23.26 13.31 -34.23
N PHE A 275 22.56 14.18 -33.54
CA PHE A 275 22.17 15.50 -34.04
C PHE A 275 23.34 16.48 -34.08
N ALA A 276 24.27 16.48 -33.12
CA ALA A 276 25.33 17.48 -32.99
C ALA A 276 26.15 17.75 -34.28
N PRO A 277 26.54 16.76 -35.11
CA PRO A 277 27.24 17.01 -36.38
C PRO A 277 26.44 17.81 -37.41
N GLU A 278 25.10 17.73 -37.39
CA GLU A 278 24.25 18.41 -38.36
C GLU A 278 24.29 19.94 -38.22
N THR A 279 24.62 20.44 -37.04
CA THR A 279 24.78 21.88 -36.79
C THR A 279 26.00 22.47 -37.50
N ALA A 280 27.04 21.67 -37.75
CA ALA A 280 28.27 22.11 -38.43
C ALA A 280 28.09 22.33 -39.94
N VAL A 281 26.99 21.87 -40.52
CA VAL A 281 26.69 22.00 -41.94
C VAL A 281 26.04 23.36 -42.29
N ILE A 282 25.63 24.13 -41.30
CA ILE A 282 25.02 25.43 -41.50
C ILE A 282 26.12 26.44 -41.81
N PRO A 283 26.15 27.04 -43.00
CA PRO A 283 27.14 28.09 -43.34
C PRO A 283 26.86 29.33 -42.48
N VAL A 284 27.90 29.87 -41.87
CA VAL A 284 27.89 31.13 -41.08
C VAL A 284 28.04 32.30 -42.03
#